data_17a444d2ce4c9c490f38d264aa10466a
#
_entry.id   17a444d2ce4c9c490f38d264aa10466a
#
_cell.length_a   1.000
_cell.length_b   1.000
_cell.length_c   1.000
_cell.angle_alpha   90.00
_cell.angle_beta   90.00
_cell.angle_gamma   90.00
#
_symmetry.space_group_name_H-M   'P 1'
#
loop_
_entity.id
_entity.type
_entity.pdbx_description
1 polymer ?
#
loop_
_entity_poly.entity_id
_entity_poly.type
_entity_poly.pdbx_seq_one_letter_code
_entity_poly.pdbx_strand_id
1 'polypeptide(L)'
;MRRCISVKFSEDRKQNINRYILEKIQQNSPSLSRTVAETFGVNPSTIHSYINELVRKQIIRKIKRGEYELVSHKWDYPLQRSAGDLDNDTYAFDKCLSPHIKDFANNIQDIWSYVFSEMINNVMDHSMAENVQIRIIQNFLTTTAIIAD
;
A
#
# COMPACT_ATOMS: atom_id res chain seq x y z
N MET A 1 -29.29 16.99 15.16
CA MET A 1 -29.14 16.06 14.00
C MET A 1 -28.39 16.63 12.79
N ARG A 2 -28.36 17.93 12.56
CA ARG A 2 -27.69 18.52 11.36
C ARG A 2 -26.16 18.62 11.44
N ARG A 3 -25.53 18.54 12.61
CA ARG A 3 -24.07 18.66 12.76
C ARG A 3 -23.26 17.39 12.37
N CYS A 4 -23.85 16.23 12.48
CA CYS A 4 -23.17 14.97 12.14
C CYS A 4 -22.97 14.76 10.62
N ILE A 5 -23.91 15.21 9.82
CA ILE A 5 -23.87 15.07 8.34
C ILE A 5 -22.81 16.01 7.74
N SER A 6 -22.67 17.22 8.29
CA SER A 6 -21.68 18.21 7.84
C SER A 6 -20.23 17.75 8.12
N VAL A 7 -19.97 17.14 9.25
CA VAL A 7 -18.64 16.63 9.62
C VAL A 7 -18.26 15.43 8.74
N LYS A 8 -19.17 14.51 8.50
CA LYS A 8 -18.94 13.34 7.64
C LYS A 8 -18.66 13.75 6.19
N PHE A 9 -19.40 14.72 5.68
CA PHE A 9 -19.22 15.23 4.31
C PHE A 9 -17.88 15.97 4.13
N SER A 10 -17.42 16.72 5.12
CA SER A 10 -16.13 17.39 5.07
C SER A 10 -14.97 16.42 5.20
N GLU A 11 -15.11 15.35 5.99
CA GLU A 11 -14.09 14.30 6.12
C GLU A 11 -13.98 13.47 4.85
N ASP A 12 -15.09 13.07 4.22
CA ASP A 12 -15.09 12.36 2.94
C ASP A 12 -14.42 13.21 1.84
N ARG A 13 -14.66 14.52 1.80
CA ARG A 13 -13.99 15.42 0.85
C ARG A 13 -12.49 15.51 1.09
N LYS A 14 -12.07 15.61 2.33
CA LYS A 14 -10.65 15.63 2.71
C LYS A 14 -9.96 14.33 2.32
N GLN A 15 -10.61 13.18 2.56
CA GLN A 15 -10.08 11.87 2.18
C GLN A 15 -9.91 11.75 0.66
N ASN A 16 -10.87 12.22 -0.12
CA ASN A 16 -10.79 12.25 -1.58
C ASN A 16 -9.63 13.14 -2.07
N ILE A 17 -9.45 14.31 -1.48
CA ILE A 17 -8.32 15.20 -1.79
C ILE A 17 -6.99 14.53 -1.43
N ASN A 18 -6.88 13.93 -0.24
CA ASN A 18 -5.67 13.23 0.18
C ASN A 18 -5.33 12.07 -0.77
N ARG A 19 -6.31 11.27 -1.15
CA ARG A 19 -6.11 10.19 -2.12
C ARG A 19 -5.58 10.72 -3.45
N TYR A 20 -6.18 11.77 -3.97
CA TYR A 20 -5.74 12.41 -5.22
C TYR A 20 -4.32 12.98 -5.11
N ILE A 21 -3.96 13.59 -3.97
CA ILE A 21 -2.58 14.03 -3.68
C ILE A 21 -1.61 12.85 -3.81
N LEU A 22 -1.91 11.72 -3.18
CA LEU A 22 -1.06 10.54 -3.19
C LEU A 22 -0.92 9.93 -4.60
N GLU A 23 -2.00 9.87 -5.37
CA GLU A 23 -1.98 9.42 -6.76
C GLU A 23 -1.12 10.34 -7.64
N LYS A 24 -1.19 11.66 -7.44
CA LYS A 24 -0.36 12.64 -8.15
C LYS A 24 1.12 12.54 -7.76
N ILE A 25 1.42 12.27 -6.50
CA ILE A 25 2.79 12.00 -6.04
C ILE A 25 3.34 10.74 -6.71
N GLN A 26 2.56 9.67 -6.77
CA GLN A 26 2.95 8.42 -7.43
C GLN A 26 3.24 8.61 -8.93
N GLN A 27 2.51 9.52 -9.57
CA GLN A 27 2.68 9.88 -10.98
C GLN A 27 3.82 10.89 -11.23
N ASN A 28 4.53 11.33 -10.20
CA ASN A 28 5.54 12.39 -10.28
C ASN A 28 5.01 13.68 -10.94
N SER A 29 3.76 14.05 -10.69
CA SER A 29 3.13 15.22 -11.30
C SER A 29 3.81 16.52 -10.82
N PRO A 30 4.16 17.43 -11.74
CA PRO A 30 4.73 18.71 -11.37
C PRO A 30 3.67 19.63 -10.72
N SER A 31 4.11 20.62 -9.94
CA SER A 31 3.24 21.64 -9.34
C SER A 31 2.07 21.06 -8.52
N LEU A 32 2.35 20.03 -7.72
CA LEU A 32 1.38 19.26 -6.98
C LEU A 32 0.29 20.11 -6.30
N SER A 33 0.67 21.07 -5.47
CA SER A 33 -0.29 21.85 -4.67
C SER A 33 -1.23 22.67 -5.55
N ARG A 34 -0.72 23.24 -6.64
CA ARG A 34 -1.51 24.04 -7.57
C ARG A 34 -2.49 23.17 -8.34
N THR A 35 -2.03 22.04 -8.89
CA THR A 35 -2.87 21.10 -9.63
C THR A 35 -4.02 20.60 -8.79
N VAL A 36 -3.75 20.19 -7.54
CA VAL A 36 -4.79 19.71 -6.62
C VAL A 36 -5.76 20.81 -6.24
N ALA A 37 -5.25 22.02 -5.94
CA ALA A 37 -6.08 23.17 -5.59
C ALA A 37 -7.05 23.53 -6.72
N GLU A 38 -6.57 23.58 -7.94
CA GLU A 38 -7.39 23.86 -9.14
C GLU A 38 -8.43 22.77 -9.37
N THR A 39 -8.06 21.48 -9.24
CA THR A 39 -8.96 20.34 -9.44
C THR A 39 -10.14 20.34 -8.46
N PHE A 40 -9.90 20.66 -7.20
CA PHE A 40 -10.94 20.62 -6.15
C PHE A 40 -11.55 21.98 -5.83
N GLY A 41 -11.08 23.05 -6.46
CA GLY A 41 -11.58 24.41 -6.20
C GLY A 41 -11.32 24.85 -4.75
N VAL A 42 -10.16 24.51 -4.20
CA VAL A 42 -9.74 24.86 -2.83
C VAL A 42 -8.52 25.75 -2.84
N ASN A 43 -8.30 26.47 -1.73
CA ASN A 43 -7.13 27.33 -1.61
C ASN A 43 -5.84 26.49 -1.56
N PRO A 44 -4.76 26.87 -2.27
CA PRO A 44 -3.46 26.21 -2.19
C PRO A 44 -2.91 26.05 -0.77
N SER A 45 -3.19 26.98 0.13
CA SER A 45 -2.79 26.84 1.55
C SER A 45 -3.44 25.67 2.26
N THR A 46 -4.68 25.32 1.89
CA THR A 46 -5.37 24.13 2.39
C THR A 46 -4.66 22.85 1.92
N ILE A 47 -4.25 22.82 0.65
CA ILE A 47 -3.49 21.68 0.11
C ILE A 47 -2.13 21.55 0.79
N HIS A 48 -1.41 22.64 1.04
CA HIS A 48 -0.17 22.61 1.80
C HIS A 48 -0.37 22.06 3.22
N SER A 49 -1.47 22.42 3.89
CA SER A 49 -1.82 21.88 5.20
C SER A 49 -2.02 20.36 5.15
N TYR A 50 -2.74 19.86 4.13
CA TYR A 50 -2.97 18.41 3.95
C TYR A 50 -1.67 17.66 3.63
N ILE A 51 -0.82 18.20 2.77
CA ILE A 51 0.50 17.64 2.48
C ILE A 51 1.35 17.56 3.76
N ASN A 52 1.39 18.62 4.55
CA ASN A 52 2.13 18.64 5.82
C ASN A 52 1.60 17.59 6.81
N GLU A 53 0.29 17.37 6.84
CA GLU A 53 -0.32 16.34 7.67
C GLU A 53 0.10 14.93 7.20
N LEU A 54 0.12 14.68 5.88
CA LEU A 54 0.58 13.41 5.31
C LEU A 54 2.07 13.15 5.60
N VAL A 55 2.90 14.19 5.57
CA VAL A 55 4.32 14.10 5.97
C VAL A 55 4.44 13.75 7.46
N ARG A 56 3.69 14.45 8.33
CA ARG A 56 3.70 14.18 9.77
C ARG A 56 3.23 12.76 10.12
N LYS A 57 2.26 12.23 9.36
CA LYS A 57 1.78 10.84 9.50
C LYS A 57 2.71 9.81 8.86
N GLN A 58 3.84 10.24 8.28
CA GLN A 58 4.79 9.36 7.58
C GLN A 58 4.18 8.56 6.41
N ILE A 59 3.12 9.08 5.80
CA ILE A 59 2.51 8.51 4.58
C ILE A 59 3.33 8.91 3.35
N ILE A 60 3.85 10.14 3.35
CA ILE A 60 4.76 10.66 2.35
C ILE A 60 5.99 11.26 3.02
N ARG A 61 7.08 11.37 2.28
CA ARG A 61 8.26 12.15 2.69
C ARG A 61 8.61 13.19 1.63
N LYS A 62 9.16 14.30 2.10
CA LYS A 62 9.65 15.38 1.24
C LYS A 62 11.05 15.03 0.75
N ILE A 63 11.25 15.06 -0.57
CA ILE A 63 12.59 14.87 -1.19
C ILE A 63 13.28 16.25 -1.30
N LYS A 64 12.60 17.20 -1.90
CA LYS A 64 13.03 18.59 -2.01
C LYS A 64 11.82 19.52 -2.08
N ARG A 65 12.04 20.82 -2.31
CA ARG A 65 10.93 21.77 -2.40
C ARG A 65 9.96 21.39 -3.51
N GLY A 66 8.71 21.12 -3.14
CA GLY A 66 7.62 20.77 -4.05
C GLY A 66 7.64 19.32 -4.55
N GLU A 67 8.61 18.50 -4.15
CA GLU A 67 8.71 17.09 -4.52
C GLU A 67 8.58 16.18 -3.29
N TYR A 68 7.75 15.17 -3.43
CA TYR A 68 7.41 14.21 -2.38
C TYR A 68 7.42 12.80 -2.97
N GLU A 69 7.59 11.81 -2.11
CA GLU A 69 7.39 10.40 -2.47
C GLU A 69 6.56 9.68 -1.41
N LEU A 70 5.89 8.60 -1.81
CA LEU A 70 5.20 7.71 -0.88
C LEU A 70 6.20 6.95 -0.03
N VAL A 71 5.96 6.90 1.28
CA VAL A 71 6.75 6.05 2.18
C VAL A 71 6.37 4.61 1.93
N SER A 72 7.34 3.80 1.52
CA SER A 72 7.18 2.36 1.29
C SER A 72 7.92 1.56 2.35
N HIS A 73 7.28 0.53 2.83
CA HIS A 73 7.85 -0.47 3.72
C HIS A 73 8.07 -1.76 2.93
N LYS A 74 9.14 -2.47 3.29
CA LYS A 74 9.56 -3.68 2.61
C LYS A 74 9.91 -4.75 3.65
N TRP A 75 9.39 -5.94 3.43
CA TRP A 75 9.67 -7.12 4.23
C TRP A 75 10.14 -8.24 3.33
N ASP A 76 11.20 -8.90 3.74
CA ASP A 76 11.81 -10.02 3.04
C ASP A 76 11.67 -11.28 3.90
N TYR A 77 11.13 -12.35 3.32
CA TYR A 77 10.88 -13.64 3.95
C TYR A 77 11.61 -14.73 3.16
N PRO A 78 12.79 -15.15 3.64
CA PRO A 78 13.45 -16.34 3.09
C PRO A 78 12.70 -17.59 3.55
N LEU A 79 12.40 -18.49 2.61
CA LEU A 79 11.83 -19.80 2.85
C LEU A 79 12.78 -20.87 2.33
N GLN A 80 12.91 -21.99 3.04
CA GLN A 80 13.77 -23.10 2.69
C GLN A 80 12.97 -24.40 2.62
N ARG A 81 13.16 -25.15 1.52
CA ARG A 81 12.49 -26.43 1.31
C ARG A 81 12.92 -27.46 2.32
N SER A 82 14.21 -27.58 2.57
CA SER A 82 14.77 -28.51 3.57
C SER A 82 14.36 -28.20 5.01
N ALA A 83 13.91 -26.97 5.29
CA ALA A 83 13.36 -26.58 6.60
C ALA A 83 11.86 -26.86 6.74
N GLY A 84 11.19 -27.34 5.67
CA GLY A 84 9.74 -27.57 5.65
C GLY A 84 8.89 -26.33 5.42
N ASP A 85 9.53 -25.17 5.12
CA ASP A 85 8.80 -23.92 4.90
C ASP A 85 7.87 -23.97 3.67
N LEU A 86 8.10 -24.91 2.75
CA LEU A 86 7.35 -25.11 1.51
C LEU A 86 6.52 -26.41 1.53
N ASP A 87 6.20 -26.95 2.71
CA ASP A 87 5.40 -28.16 2.83
C ASP A 87 3.91 -27.92 2.63
N ASN A 88 3.45 -26.69 2.94
CA ASN A 88 2.10 -26.26 2.61
C ASN A 88 2.03 -24.73 2.40
N ASP A 89 1.09 -24.32 1.56
CA ASP A 89 0.85 -22.92 1.19
C ASP A 89 0.31 -22.07 2.35
N THR A 90 -0.45 -22.67 3.26
CA THR A 90 -1.05 -21.99 4.42
C THR A 90 0.03 -21.43 5.33
N TYR A 91 1.10 -22.19 5.58
CA TYR A 91 2.21 -21.69 6.38
C TYR A 91 2.90 -20.47 5.76
N ALA A 92 3.17 -20.54 4.45
CA ALA A 92 3.77 -19.43 3.73
C ALA A 92 2.85 -18.20 3.72
N PHE A 93 1.54 -18.38 3.54
CA PHE A 93 0.55 -17.32 3.61
C PHE A 93 0.52 -16.67 4.99
N ASP A 94 0.37 -17.45 6.05
CA ASP A 94 0.24 -16.95 7.43
C ASP A 94 1.50 -16.21 7.88
N LYS A 95 2.67 -16.72 7.49
CA LYS A 95 3.97 -16.12 7.83
C LYS A 95 4.27 -14.85 7.05
N CYS A 96 4.00 -14.85 5.74
CA CYS A 96 4.53 -13.84 4.85
C CYS A 96 3.52 -12.76 4.43
N LEU A 97 2.27 -13.11 4.20
CA LEU A 97 1.28 -12.19 3.63
C LEU A 97 0.19 -11.76 4.60
N SER A 98 -0.39 -12.69 5.36
CA SER A 98 -1.50 -12.44 6.27
C SER A 98 -1.29 -11.23 7.20
N PRO A 99 -0.11 -11.01 7.81
CA PRO A 99 0.12 -9.86 8.68
C PRO A 99 -0.03 -8.50 7.99
N HIS A 100 0.14 -8.46 6.65
CA HIS A 100 0.13 -7.23 5.87
C HIS A 100 -1.23 -6.88 5.28
N ILE A 101 -2.17 -7.83 5.26
CA ILE A 101 -3.51 -7.66 4.65
C ILE A 101 -4.65 -7.78 5.65
N LYS A 102 -4.37 -8.02 6.93
CA LYS A 102 -5.38 -8.25 7.99
C LYS A 102 -6.42 -7.13 8.12
N ASP A 103 -6.04 -5.89 7.77
CA ASP A 103 -6.91 -4.71 7.86
C ASP A 103 -7.65 -4.42 6.52
N PHE A 104 -7.47 -5.26 5.50
CA PHE A 104 -8.20 -5.13 4.24
C PHE A 104 -9.63 -5.65 4.38
N ALA A 105 -10.53 -5.22 3.48
CA ALA A 105 -11.87 -5.77 3.39
C ALA A 105 -11.82 -7.28 3.11
N ASN A 106 -12.75 -8.06 3.69
CA ASN A 106 -12.73 -9.53 3.62
C ASN A 106 -12.63 -10.07 2.18
N ASN A 107 -13.38 -9.51 1.25
CA ASN A 107 -13.32 -9.91 -0.16
C ASN A 107 -11.93 -9.68 -0.79
N ILE A 108 -11.20 -8.68 -0.33
CA ILE A 108 -9.83 -8.41 -0.78
C ILE A 108 -8.85 -9.40 -0.16
N GLN A 109 -9.04 -9.73 1.13
CA GLN A 109 -8.25 -10.76 1.79
C GLN A 109 -8.44 -12.12 1.12
N ASP A 110 -9.67 -12.47 0.75
CA ASP A 110 -9.98 -13.74 0.04
C ASP A 110 -9.28 -13.81 -1.32
N ILE A 111 -9.28 -12.71 -2.10
CA ILE A 111 -8.58 -12.63 -3.38
C ILE A 111 -7.06 -12.80 -3.18
N TRP A 112 -6.47 -12.10 -2.20
CA TRP A 112 -5.05 -12.21 -1.88
C TRP A 112 -4.66 -13.62 -1.45
N SER A 113 -5.47 -14.24 -0.59
CA SER A 113 -5.25 -15.61 -0.13
C SER A 113 -5.23 -16.59 -1.31
N TYR A 114 -6.24 -16.52 -2.17
CA TYR A 114 -6.33 -17.39 -3.34
C TYR A 114 -5.13 -17.21 -4.29
N VAL A 115 -4.85 -15.99 -4.70
CA VAL A 115 -3.76 -15.69 -5.66
C VAL A 115 -2.39 -16.08 -5.09
N PHE A 116 -2.16 -15.78 -3.81
CA PHE A 116 -0.90 -16.11 -3.15
C PHE A 116 -0.70 -17.62 -3.03
N SER A 117 -1.73 -18.37 -2.62
CA SER A 117 -1.69 -19.83 -2.55
C SER A 117 -1.40 -20.46 -3.90
N GLU A 118 -2.05 -19.98 -4.97
CA GLU A 118 -1.76 -20.47 -6.33
C GLU A 118 -0.30 -20.21 -6.74
N MET A 119 0.25 -19.05 -6.43
CA MET A 119 1.65 -18.74 -6.74
C MET A 119 2.62 -19.60 -5.94
N ILE A 120 2.36 -19.84 -4.65
CA ILE A 120 3.20 -20.71 -3.81
C ILE A 120 3.09 -22.17 -4.26
N ASN A 121 1.89 -22.67 -4.56
CA ASN A 121 1.71 -24.03 -5.06
C ASN A 121 2.46 -24.24 -6.38
N ASN A 122 2.47 -23.25 -7.28
CA ASN A 122 3.28 -23.33 -8.50
C ASN A 122 4.78 -23.47 -8.20
N VAL A 123 5.30 -22.76 -7.19
CA VAL A 123 6.69 -22.92 -6.76
C VAL A 123 6.92 -24.30 -6.12
N MET A 124 6.01 -24.77 -5.28
CA MET A 124 6.13 -26.07 -4.61
C MET A 124 6.14 -27.21 -5.62
N ASP A 125 5.29 -27.16 -6.64
CA ASP A 125 5.06 -28.23 -7.59
C ASP A 125 6.04 -28.22 -8.77
N HIS A 126 6.49 -27.05 -9.19
CA HIS A 126 7.25 -26.88 -10.44
C HIS A 126 8.68 -26.36 -10.23
N SER A 127 8.96 -25.65 -9.15
CA SER A 127 10.31 -25.22 -8.83
C SER A 127 11.06 -26.29 -8.05
N MET A 128 12.28 -26.58 -8.45
CA MET A 128 13.21 -27.43 -7.71
C MET A 128 14.12 -26.63 -6.77
N ALA A 129 13.83 -25.33 -6.60
CA ALA A 129 14.64 -24.44 -5.80
C ALA A 129 14.60 -24.82 -4.30
N GLU A 130 15.77 -24.85 -3.69
CA GLU A 130 15.95 -25.03 -2.24
C GLU A 130 15.52 -23.76 -1.48
N ASN A 131 15.79 -22.60 -2.05
CA ASN A 131 15.52 -21.30 -1.42
C ASN A 131 14.50 -20.53 -2.25
N VAL A 132 13.47 -20.04 -1.60
CA VAL A 132 12.46 -19.16 -2.18
C VAL A 132 12.42 -17.86 -1.38
N GLN A 133 12.44 -16.75 -2.06
CA GLN A 133 12.38 -15.43 -1.44
C GLN A 133 11.00 -14.82 -1.67
N ILE A 134 10.27 -14.52 -0.60
CA ILE A 134 9.03 -13.73 -0.69
C ILE A 134 9.34 -12.32 -0.21
N ARG A 135 8.92 -11.33 -0.99
CA ARG A 135 9.06 -9.92 -0.67
C ARG A 135 7.72 -9.24 -0.71
N ILE A 136 7.35 -8.57 0.37
CA ILE A 136 6.18 -7.72 0.45
C ILE A 136 6.64 -6.26 0.46
N ILE A 137 6.06 -5.45 -0.45
CA ILE A 137 6.29 -4.01 -0.52
C ILE A 137 4.93 -3.33 -0.36
N GLN A 138 4.83 -2.43 0.61
CA GLN A 138 3.57 -1.76 0.90
C GLN A 138 3.78 -0.26 1.10
N ASN A 139 2.94 0.52 0.46
CA ASN A 139 2.73 1.93 0.74
C ASN A 139 1.23 2.19 0.96
N PHE A 140 0.84 3.45 1.14
CA PHE A 140 -0.55 3.79 1.42
C PHE A 140 -1.53 3.43 0.28
N LEU A 141 -1.07 3.37 -0.98
CA LEU A 141 -1.91 3.10 -2.15
C LEU A 141 -1.85 1.65 -2.61
N THR A 142 -0.71 0.97 -2.41
CA THR A 142 -0.45 -0.32 -3.04
C THR A 142 0.19 -1.33 -2.09
N THR A 143 -0.15 -2.59 -2.31
CA THR A 143 0.57 -3.73 -1.74
C THR A 143 1.03 -4.62 -2.89
N THR A 144 2.29 -5.02 -2.87
CA THR A 144 2.90 -5.90 -3.87
C THR A 144 3.57 -7.08 -3.18
N ALA A 145 3.26 -8.29 -3.63
CA ALA A 145 3.97 -9.50 -3.24
C ALA A 145 4.82 -9.98 -4.43
N ILE A 146 6.07 -10.28 -4.17
CA ILE A 146 7.02 -10.83 -5.15
C ILE A 146 7.49 -12.17 -4.60
N ILE A 147 7.38 -13.21 -5.41
CA ILE A 147 7.88 -14.56 -5.10
C ILE A 147 8.96 -14.87 -6.13
N ALA A 148 10.16 -15.18 -5.66
CA ALA A 148 11.32 -15.51 -6.48
C ALA A 148 11.96 -16.80 -5.98
N ASP A 149 12.18 -17.73 -6.88
CA ASP A 149 12.80 -19.03 -6.71
C ASP A 149 14.14 -19.14 -7.46
#